data_413013e839757bb8a93786b4f14bfce9
#
_entry.id   413013e839757bb8a93786b4f14bfce9
#
_cell.length_a   1.000
_cell.length_b   1.000
_cell.length_c   1.000
_cell.angle_alpha   90.00
_cell.angle_beta   90.00
_cell.angle_gamma   90.00
#
_symmetry.space_group_name_H-M   'P 1'
#
loop_
_entity.id
_entity.type
_entity.pdbx_description
1 polymer ?
#
loop_
_entity_poly.entity_id
_entity_poly.type
_entity_poly.pdbx_seq_one_letter_code
_entity_poly.pdbx_strand_id
1 'polypeptide(L)'
;MSRRSPQTRAEARARNSAAGSRTRKRWSWKKRILVSILGAFGLGVAGLLAAYALISVPQPNDLATAQASIIYYADGKTELGRLSEIDANRESVDISDSPQHVQQAMVAAEDRTFYDNNGISPQGIARAAWDTLKGSSTAGGGSTITQQYVKNYFLTQDRSLTRKVKEMLISIKIEQVQSKDEILENYLNTIYYGRGASGIQTASRAYFGKDVSQLSVSEGALLASVGRAPSAYDPGVSKDALASATKRWNY
;
A
#
# COMPACT_ATOMS: atom_id res chain seq x y z
N MET A 1 -62.24 -56.68 42.85
CA MET A 1 -62.48 -55.59 41.84
C MET A 1 -62.31 -54.21 42.50
N SER A 2 -61.15 -53.64 42.39
CA SER A 2 -60.85 -52.34 42.99
C SER A 2 -61.18 -51.21 42.00
N ARG A 3 -62.16 -50.37 42.27
CA ARG A 3 -62.54 -49.17 41.52
C ARG A 3 -61.53 -48.10 41.82
N ARG A 4 -60.61 -47.79 40.90
CA ARG A 4 -59.77 -46.62 40.97
C ARG A 4 -60.63 -45.37 40.81
N SER A 5 -60.54 -44.45 41.77
CA SER A 5 -61.31 -43.18 41.88
C SER A 5 -61.02 -42.22 40.73
N PRO A 6 -61.96 -41.33 40.32
CA PRO A 6 -61.82 -40.37 39.23
C PRO A 6 -60.79 -39.24 39.48
N GLN A 7 -60.35 -39.11 40.73
CA GLN A 7 -59.41 -37.98 41.12
C GLN A 7 -58.03 -38.09 40.50
N THR A 8 -57.55 -39.28 40.20
CA THR A 8 -56.21 -39.50 39.61
C THR A 8 -56.05 -39.03 38.16
N ARG A 9 -57.14 -38.87 37.40
CA ARG A 9 -57.12 -38.35 36.03
C ARG A 9 -57.09 -36.83 35.95
N ALA A 10 -57.67 -36.13 36.94
CA ALA A 10 -57.62 -34.68 36.99
C ALA A 10 -56.25 -34.15 37.41
N GLU A 11 -55.61 -34.84 38.37
CA GLU A 11 -54.23 -34.49 38.81
C GLU A 11 -53.15 -34.76 37.73
N ALA A 12 -53.34 -35.82 36.94
CA ALA A 12 -52.44 -36.10 35.80
C ALA A 12 -52.57 -35.05 34.67
N ARG A 13 -53.76 -34.50 34.45
CA ARG A 13 -53.96 -33.39 33.50
C ARG A 13 -53.42 -32.06 34.02
N ALA A 14 -53.52 -31.79 35.32
CA ALA A 14 -53.01 -30.57 35.94
C ALA A 14 -51.46 -30.53 35.90
N ARG A 15 -50.77 -31.68 36.04
CA ARG A 15 -49.29 -31.76 35.92
C ARG A 15 -48.80 -31.58 34.51
N ASN A 16 -49.53 -31.98 33.49
CA ASN A 16 -49.14 -31.80 32.08
C ASN A 16 -49.42 -30.40 31.54
N SER A 17 -50.30 -29.60 32.18
CA SER A 17 -50.53 -28.19 31.78
C SER A 17 -49.56 -27.22 32.42
N ALA A 18 -48.76 -27.64 33.43
CA ALA A 18 -47.71 -26.84 34.06
C ALA A 18 -46.35 -26.92 33.33
N ALA A 19 -46.23 -27.71 32.24
CA ALA A 19 -45.08 -27.68 31.35
C ALA A 19 -45.14 -26.34 30.56
N GLY A 20 -44.65 -25.29 31.19
CA GLY A 20 -44.62 -23.95 30.65
C GLY A 20 -44.03 -23.94 29.24
N SER A 21 -44.82 -23.54 28.27
CA SER A 21 -44.38 -23.24 26.93
C SER A 21 -43.31 -22.17 27.02
N ARG A 22 -42.05 -22.56 26.99
CA ARG A 22 -40.95 -21.64 26.75
C ARG A 22 -41.17 -20.98 25.38
N THR A 23 -41.88 -19.87 25.36
CA THR A 23 -42.01 -19.04 24.16
C THR A 23 -40.62 -18.59 23.78
N ARG A 24 -40.00 -19.30 22.82
CA ARG A 24 -38.78 -18.83 22.18
C ARG A 24 -39.09 -17.49 21.56
N LYS A 25 -38.63 -16.41 22.23
CA LYS A 25 -38.76 -15.02 21.77
C LYS A 25 -38.17 -14.94 20.37
N ARG A 26 -39.00 -14.99 19.34
CA ARG A 26 -38.57 -14.94 17.93
C ARG A 26 -37.97 -13.56 17.69
N TRP A 27 -36.65 -13.51 17.52
CA TRP A 27 -35.97 -12.28 17.12
C TRP A 27 -36.57 -11.75 15.83
N SER A 28 -36.86 -10.43 15.79
CA SER A 28 -37.31 -9.79 14.55
C SER A 28 -36.24 -9.97 13.45
N TRP A 29 -36.66 -10.09 12.21
CA TRP A 29 -35.76 -10.27 11.07
C TRP A 29 -34.67 -9.18 11.01
N LYS A 30 -34.98 -7.91 11.39
CA LYS A 30 -34.03 -6.81 11.50
C LYS A 30 -32.90 -7.11 12.50
N LYS A 31 -33.24 -7.68 13.67
CA LYS A 31 -32.22 -8.09 14.66
C LYS A 31 -31.36 -9.24 14.16
N ARG A 32 -31.92 -10.19 13.39
CA ARG A 32 -31.15 -11.28 12.79
C ARG A 32 -30.16 -10.75 11.76
N ILE A 33 -30.59 -9.83 10.87
CA ILE A 33 -29.71 -9.18 9.90
C ILE A 33 -28.59 -8.41 10.60
N LEU A 34 -28.92 -7.59 11.60
CA LEU A 34 -27.93 -6.85 12.36
C LEU A 34 -26.88 -7.75 12.99
N VAL A 35 -27.32 -8.84 13.66
CA VAL A 35 -26.39 -9.81 14.27
C VAL A 35 -25.55 -10.54 13.21
N SER A 36 -26.14 -10.87 12.04
CA SER A 36 -25.38 -11.47 10.94
C SER A 36 -24.32 -10.52 10.38
N ILE A 37 -24.66 -9.23 10.23
CA ILE A 37 -23.69 -8.21 9.78
C ILE A 37 -22.57 -8.03 10.80
N LEU A 38 -22.92 -7.91 12.11
CA LEU A 38 -21.93 -7.80 13.17
C LEU A 38 -21.05 -9.06 13.27
N GLY A 39 -21.64 -10.23 13.13
CA GLY A 39 -20.90 -11.51 13.09
C GLY A 39 -19.94 -11.59 11.91
N ALA A 40 -20.40 -11.25 10.71
CA ALA A 40 -19.56 -11.22 9.51
C ALA A 40 -18.42 -10.19 9.64
N PHE A 41 -18.72 -9.01 10.20
CA PHE A 41 -17.71 -7.99 10.48
C PHE A 41 -16.67 -8.49 11.50
N GLY A 42 -17.12 -9.11 12.60
CA GLY A 42 -16.22 -9.68 13.62
C GLY A 42 -15.31 -10.78 13.05
N LEU A 43 -15.87 -11.67 12.21
CA LEU A 43 -15.08 -12.68 11.51
C LEU A 43 -14.07 -12.06 10.52
N GLY A 44 -14.46 -11.01 9.81
CA GLY A 44 -13.57 -10.25 8.93
C GLY A 44 -12.40 -9.63 9.69
N VAL A 45 -12.67 -8.98 10.81
CA VAL A 45 -11.63 -8.39 11.68
C VAL A 45 -10.71 -9.48 12.25
N ALA A 46 -11.27 -10.59 12.77
CA ALA A 46 -10.48 -11.70 13.28
C ALA A 46 -9.59 -12.32 12.18
N GLY A 47 -10.11 -12.45 10.96
CA GLY A 47 -9.34 -12.92 9.80
C GLY A 47 -8.18 -11.97 9.45
N LEU A 48 -8.40 -10.65 9.48
CA LEU A 48 -7.34 -9.65 9.25
C LEU A 48 -6.28 -9.68 10.36
N LEU A 49 -6.68 -9.81 11.61
CA LEU A 49 -5.74 -9.92 12.73
C LEU A 49 -4.90 -11.21 12.64
N ALA A 50 -5.52 -12.33 12.28
CA ALA A 50 -4.81 -13.58 12.04
C ALA A 50 -3.84 -13.44 10.85
N ALA A 51 -4.28 -12.86 9.75
CA ALA A 51 -3.41 -12.59 8.60
C ALA A 51 -2.23 -11.68 8.98
N TYR A 52 -2.46 -10.63 9.76
CA TYR A 52 -1.40 -9.75 10.27
C TYR A 52 -0.40 -10.52 11.16
N ALA A 53 -0.87 -11.38 12.05
CA ALA A 53 0.00 -12.17 12.92
C ALA A 53 0.87 -13.16 12.12
N LEU A 54 0.29 -13.79 11.11
CA LEU A 54 0.94 -14.84 10.32
C LEU A 54 1.83 -14.30 9.19
N ILE A 55 1.56 -13.09 8.67
CA ILE A 55 2.34 -12.53 7.57
C ILE A 55 3.72 -12.14 8.09
N SER A 56 4.78 -12.62 7.46
CA SER A 56 6.15 -12.12 7.66
C SER A 56 6.48 -11.07 6.62
N VAL A 57 7.39 -10.16 6.95
CA VAL A 57 8.01 -9.28 5.94
C VAL A 57 8.87 -10.17 5.05
N PRO A 58 8.58 -10.27 3.75
CA PRO A 58 9.36 -11.14 2.86
C PRO A 58 10.77 -10.58 2.66
N GLN A 59 11.67 -11.42 2.14
CA GLN A 59 12.96 -10.93 1.66
C GLN A 59 12.73 -9.99 0.46
N PRO A 60 13.61 -9.01 0.27
CA PRO A 60 13.59 -8.16 -0.91
C PRO A 60 13.55 -9.01 -2.19
N ASN A 61 12.80 -8.60 -3.19
CA ASN A 61 12.79 -9.30 -4.48
C ASN A 61 14.09 -9.01 -5.26
N ASP A 62 14.50 -9.93 -6.12
CA ASP A 62 15.75 -9.82 -6.88
C ASP A 62 15.80 -8.56 -7.75
N LEU A 63 14.65 -8.13 -8.30
CA LEU A 63 14.56 -6.89 -9.10
C LEU A 63 14.81 -5.64 -8.24
N ALA A 64 14.41 -5.68 -6.97
CA ALA A 64 14.58 -4.54 -6.07
C ALA A 64 16.01 -4.41 -5.56
N THR A 65 16.71 -5.54 -5.42
CA THR A 65 18.10 -5.58 -4.93
C THR A 65 19.14 -5.56 -6.04
N ALA A 66 18.73 -5.81 -7.29
CA ALA A 66 19.63 -5.76 -8.42
C ALA A 66 20.19 -4.34 -8.62
N GLN A 67 21.50 -4.22 -8.55
CA GLN A 67 22.25 -3.00 -8.81
C GLN A 67 23.11 -3.17 -10.07
N ALA A 68 23.37 -2.08 -10.78
CA ALA A 68 24.31 -2.10 -11.87
C ALA A 68 25.75 -2.15 -11.31
N SER A 69 26.57 -3.08 -11.82
CA SER A 69 28.00 -3.05 -11.59
C SER A 69 28.65 -2.02 -12.52
N ILE A 70 29.22 -0.97 -11.96
CA ILE A 70 29.91 0.07 -12.74
C ILE A 70 31.37 -0.32 -12.91
N ILE A 71 31.81 -0.39 -14.15
CA ILE A 71 33.21 -0.66 -14.50
C ILE A 71 33.87 0.68 -14.84
N TYR A 72 34.95 0.98 -14.14
CA TYR A 72 35.74 2.18 -14.37
C TYR A 72 37.03 1.88 -15.13
N TYR A 73 37.56 2.86 -15.82
CA TYR A 73 38.94 2.83 -16.30
C TYR A 73 39.92 2.81 -15.10
N ALA A 74 41.20 2.61 -15.39
CA ALA A 74 42.26 2.53 -14.36
C ALA A 74 42.39 3.82 -13.49
N ASP A 75 41.81 4.92 -13.92
CA ASP A 75 41.74 6.19 -13.17
C ASP A 75 40.74 6.15 -12.01
N GLY A 76 39.88 5.12 -11.95
CA GLY A 76 38.86 4.94 -10.92
C GLY A 76 37.74 5.99 -10.96
N LYS A 77 37.66 6.80 -12.02
CA LYS A 77 36.71 7.90 -12.16
C LYS A 77 35.93 7.86 -13.47
N THR A 78 36.61 7.51 -14.57
CA THR A 78 35.99 7.45 -15.89
C THR A 78 35.25 6.14 -16.04
N GLU A 79 33.94 6.19 -16.23
CA GLU A 79 33.10 5.00 -16.43
C GLU A 79 33.41 4.35 -17.77
N LEU A 80 33.79 3.07 -17.77
CA LEU A 80 33.97 2.25 -18.96
C LEU A 80 32.65 1.66 -19.44
N GLY A 81 31.77 1.28 -18.52
CA GLY A 81 30.47 0.70 -18.82
C GLY A 81 29.75 0.23 -17.58
N ARG A 82 28.50 -0.18 -17.77
CA ARG A 82 27.63 -0.71 -16.71
C ARG A 82 27.19 -2.12 -17.10
N LEU A 83 27.30 -3.05 -16.16
CA LEU A 83 26.75 -4.39 -16.26
C LEU A 83 25.55 -4.49 -15.35
N SER A 84 24.39 -4.80 -15.91
CA SER A 84 23.19 -5.13 -15.17
C SER A 84 22.67 -6.46 -15.68
N GLU A 85 22.49 -7.43 -14.81
CA GLU A 85 21.91 -8.74 -15.16
C GLU A 85 20.41 -8.63 -15.51
N ILE A 86 19.78 -7.55 -15.10
CA ILE A 86 18.37 -7.21 -15.35
C ILE A 86 18.39 -5.74 -15.77
N ASP A 87 17.45 -5.29 -16.59
CA ASP A 87 17.28 -3.89 -17.04
C ASP A 87 17.13 -2.85 -15.89
N ALA A 88 17.61 -3.19 -14.71
CA ALA A 88 17.62 -2.37 -13.52
C ALA A 88 18.91 -1.57 -13.44
N ASN A 89 18.98 -0.49 -14.22
CA ASN A 89 19.99 0.54 -14.01
C ASN A 89 19.66 1.25 -12.70
N ARG A 90 20.21 0.74 -11.57
CA ARG A 90 19.99 1.24 -10.22
C ARG A 90 21.31 1.54 -9.52
N GLU A 91 21.36 2.68 -8.90
CA GLU A 91 22.42 3.11 -8.01
C GLU A 91 21.77 3.65 -6.74
N SER A 92 21.97 2.98 -5.62
CA SER A 92 21.40 3.39 -4.33
C SER A 92 22.26 4.49 -3.72
N VAL A 93 21.62 5.42 -3.05
CA VAL A 93 22.24 6.53 -2.30
C VAL A 93 21.62 6.62 -0.92
N ASP A 94 22.38 7.13 0.04
CA ASP A 94 21.86 7.44 1.37
C ASP A 94 20.89 8.60 1.30
N ILE A 95 19.92 8.65 2.21
CA ILE A 95 18.93 9.75 2.26
C ILE A 95 19.59 11.10 2.44
N SER A 96 20.73 11.15 3.14
CA SER A 96 21.53 12.35 3.36
C SER A 96 22.13 12.94 2.08
N ASP A 97 22.34 12.12 1.04
CA ASP A 97 22.83 12.56 -0.26
C ASP A 97 21.73 13.21 -1.11
N SER A 98 20.47 12.91 -0.80
CA SER A 98 19.32 13.51 -1.44
C SER A 98 18.98 14.84 -0.77
N PRO A 99 19.00 15.98 -1.50
CA PRO A 99 18.66 17.27 -0.91
C PRO A 99 17.26 17.27 -0.29
N GLN A 100 17.11 17.94 0.85
CA GLN A 100 15.84 17.97 1.59
C GLN A 100 14.64 18.44 0.72
N HIS A 101 14.86 19.40 -0.18
CA HIS A 101 13.79 19.86 -1.08
C HIS A 101 13.34 18.80 -2.08
N VAL A 102 14.22 17.86 -2.47
CA VAL A 102 13.86 16.70 -3.32
C VAL A 102 13.01 15.73 -2.53
N GLN A 103 13.40 15.40 -1.30
CA GLN A 103 12.64 14.55 -0.38
C GLN A 103 11.23 15.13 -0.14
N GLN A 104 11.18 16.44 0.16
CA GLN A 104 9.92 17.14 0.40
C GLN A 104 9.02 17.17 -0.84
N ALA A 105 9.58 17.35 -2.04
CA ALA A 105 8.83 17.31 -3.29
C ALA A 105 8.19 15.94 -3.52
N MET A 106 8.91 14.84 -3.24
CA MET A 106 8.37 13.48 -3.35
C MET A 106 7.24 13.23 -2.36
N VAL A 107 7.43 13.60 -1.09
CA VAL A 107 6.41 13.48 -0.04
C VAL A 107 5.17 14.32 -0.39
N ALA A 108 5.37 15.56 -0.82
CA ALA A 108 4.26 16.44 -1.21
C ALA A 108 3.46 15.91 -2.41
N ALA A 109 4.14 15.27 -3.37
CA ALA A 109 3.52 14.75 -4.57
C ALA A 109 2.79 13.42 -4.37
N GLU A 110 3.29 12.55 -3.49
CA GLU A 110 2.82 11.18 -3.35
C GLU A 110 2.03 10.92 -2.06
N ASP A 111 2.49 11.44 -0.92
CA ASP A 111 1.86 11.18 0.38
C ASP A 111 2.13 12.31 1.37
N ARG A 112 1.29 13.33 1.37
CA ARG A 112 1.42 14.50 2.26
C ARG A 112 1.32 14.16 3.75
N THR A 113 0.80 12.99 4.07
CA THR A 113 0.65 12.50 5.44
C THR A 113 1.74 11.51 5.83
N PHE A 114 2.79 11.36 5.02
CA PHE A 114 3.81 10.35 5.18
C PHE A 114 4.41 10.30 6.60
N TYR A 115 4.80 11.43 7.13
CA TYR A 115 5.38 11.51 8.47
C TYR A 115 4.38 11.30 9.61
N ASP A 116 3.08 11.44 9.33
CA ASP A 116 2.01 11.34 10.34
C ASP A 116 1.26 10.00 10.29
N ASN A 117 1.34 9.26 9.17
CA ASN A 117 0.64 7.98 9.02
C ASN A 117 1.51 6.79 9.48
N ASN A 118 0.87 5.66 9.74
CA ASN A 118 1.53 4.41 10.13
C ASN A 118 1.49 3.38 8.97
N GLY A 119 1.98 3.78 7.81
CA GLY A 119 2.09 2.92 6.63
C GLY A 119 0.83 2.80 5.79
N ILE A 120 -0.33 3.20 6.31
CA ILE A 120 -1.60 3.25 5.60
C ILE A 120 -2.31 4.58 5.86
N SER A 121 -3.09 5.04 4.89
CA SER A 121 -3.92 6.24 5.03
C SER A 121 -5.40 5.86 5.00
N PRO A 122 -6.12 5.82 6.15
CA PRO A 122 -7.56 5.57 6.18
C PRO A 122 -8.35 6.55 5.31
N GLN A 123 -7.91 7.82 5.29
CA GLN A 123 -8.50 8.86 4.45
C GLN A 123 -8.27 8.58 2.95
N GLY A 124 -7.08 8.12 2.58
CA GLY A 124 -6.75 7.72 1.21
C GLY A 124 -7.59 6.52 0.77
N ILE A 125 -7.77 5.53 1.64
CA ILE A 125 -8.61 4.35 1.40
C ILE A 125 -10.08 4.77 1.20
N ALA A 126 -10.61 5.61 2.10
CA ALA A 126 -11.99 6.08 2.01
C ALA A 126 -12.23 6.88 0.72
N ARG A 127 -11.30 7.76 0.34
CA ARG A 127 -11.36 8.51 -0.92
C ARG A 127 -11.33 7.58 -2.13
N ALA A 128 -10.41 6.62 -2.18
CA ALA A 128 -10.30 5.66 -3.28
C ALA A 128 -11.58 4.80 -3.43
N ALA A 129 -12.18 4.37 -2.31
CA ALA A 129 -13.45 3.65 -2.31
C ALA A 129 -14.60 4.54 -2.87
N TRP A 130 -14.65 5.80 -2.46
CA TRP A 130 -15.65 6.76 -2.93
C TRP A 130 -15.52 7.05 -4.44
N ASP A 131 -14.30 7.25 -4.92
CA ASP A 131 -14.02 7.50 -6.33
C ASP A 131 -14.39 6.29 -7.19
N THR A 132 -14.12 5.08 -6.69
CA THR A 132 -14.52 3.83 -7.34
C THR A 132 -16.05 3.70 -7.44
N LEU A 133 -16.77 4.03 -6.36
CA LEU A 133 -18.25 4.02 -6.36
C LEU A 133 -18.85 5.04 -7.33
N LYS A 134 -18.17 6.18 -7.52
CA LYS A 134 -18.58 7.21 -8.49
C LYS A 134 -18.20 6.90 -9.94
N GLY A 135 -17.53 5.80 -10.20
CA GLY A 135 -17.05 5.45 -11.54
C GLY A 135 -15.96 6.37 -12.07
N SER A 136 -15.26 7.09 -11.18
CA SER A 136 -14.17 7.97 -11.56
C SER A 136 -12.95 7.15 -11.96
N SER A 137 -12.49 7.30 -13.20
CA SER A 137 -11.26 6.66 -13.70
C SER A 137 -9.99 7.28 -13.10
N THR A 138 -10.12 8.38 -12.35
CA THR A 138 -9.00 9.08 -11.65
C THR A 138 -8.73 8.53 -10.25
N ALA A 139 -9.18 7.30 -9.93
CA ALA A 139 -8.89 6.61 -8.67
C ALA A 139 -7.36 6.37 -8.52
N GLY A 140 -6.61 7.43 -8.34
CA GLY A 140 -5.16 7.41 -8.21
C GLY A 140 -4.70 8.33 -7.10
N GLY A 141 -4.13 7.78 -6.01
CA GLY A 141 -3.52 8.56 -4.94
C GLY A 141 -3.98 8.19 -3.53
N GLY A 142 -4.44 6.94 -3.33
CA GLY A 142 -4.80 6.45 -2.00
C GLY A 142 -3.71 5.58 -1.33
N SER A 143 -2.65 5.22 -2.04
CA SER A 143 -1.54 4.43 -1.49
C SER A 143 -0.47 5.35 -0.92
N THR A 144 0.01 5.05 0.28
CA THR A 144 1.11 5.76 0.94
C THR A 144 2.46 5.46 0.28
N ILE A 145 3.48 6.26 0.59
CA ILE A 145 4.87 5.99 0.20
C ILE A 145 5.30 4.61 0.69
N THR A 146 4.99 4.25 1.95
CA THR A 146 5.30 2.94 2.51
C THR A 146 4.66 1.80 1.73
N GLN A 147 3.41 1.95 1.31
CA GLN A 147 2.74 0.95 0.46
C GLN A 147 3.37 0.83 -0.92
N GLN A 148 3.82 1.92 -1.51
CA GLN A 148 4.51 1.90 -2.79
C GLN A 148 5.90 1.26 -2.67
N TYR A 149 6.64 1.56 -1.60
CA TYR A 149 7.89 0.89 -1.27
C TYR A 149 7.70 -0.62 -1.12
N VAL A 150 6.75 -1.04 -0.28
CA VAL A 150 6.44 -2.47 -0.05
C VAL A 150 6.07 -3.17 -1.36
N LYS A 151 5.23 -2.55 -2.18
CA LYS A 151 4.85 -3.09 -3.48
C LYS A 151 6.06 -3.31 -4.38
N ASN A 152 6.95 -2.33 -4.48
CA ASN A 152 8.06 -2.36 -5.42
C ASN A 152 9.22 -3.23 -4.94
N TYR A 153 9.44 -3.30 -3.62
CA TYR A 153 10.61 -3.93 -3.02
C TYR A 153 10.38 -5.39 -2.62
N PHE A 154 9.17 -5.73 -2.16
CA PHE A 154 8.87 -7.04 -1.58
C PHE A 154 7.85 -7.86 -2.36
N LEU A 155 7.05 -7.25 -3.23
CA LEU A 155 5.92 -7.92 -3.87
C LEU A 155 6.07 -8.03 -5.38
N THR A 156 5.35 -8.99 -5.96
CA THR A 156 5.22 -9.13 -7.41
C THR A 156 4.25 -8.09 -7.97
N GLN A 157 4.32 -7.82 -9.28
CA GLN A 157 3.48 -6.83 -9.97
C GLN A 157 2.03 -7.30 -10.22
N ASP A 158 1.63 -8.44 -9.66
CA ASP A 158 0.27 -8.97 -9.82
C ASP A 158 -0.80 -8.00 -9.29
N ARG A 159 -1.84 -7.80 -10.08
CA ARG A 159 -2.97 -6.93 -9.71
C ARG A 159 -4.09 -7.76 -9.08
N SER A 160 -3.97 -8.07 -7.79
CA SER A 160 -5.00 -8.81 -7.04
C SER A 160 -5.36 -8.12 -5.74
N LEU A 161 -6.60 -8.34 -5.27
CA LEU A 161 -7.02 -7.86 -3.96
C LEU A 161 -6.18 -8.49 -2.84
N THR A 162 -5.83 -9.76 -2.97
CA THR A 162 -4.96 -10.46 -2.02
C THR A 162 -3.61 -9.79 -1.89
N ARG A 163 -2.98 -9.42 -3.02
CA ARG A 163 -1.75 -8.65 -3.01
C ARG A 163 -1.93 -7.30 -2.31
N LYS A 164 -3.03 -6.59 -2.58
CA LYS A 164 -3.29 -5.29 -1.94
C LYS A 164 -3.46 -5.41 -0.42
N VAL A 165 -4.12 -6.45 0.06
CA VAL A 165 -4.21 -6.73 1.50
C VAL A 165 -2.84 -7.04 2.09
N LYS A 166 -2.03 -7.88 1.43
CA LYS A 166 -0.65 -8.16 1.85
C LYS A 166 0.18 -6.88 1.92
N GLU A 167 0.13 -6.04 0.89
CA GLU A 167 0.80 -4.73 0.83
C GLU A 167 0.46 -3.88 2.05
N MET A 168 -0.83 -3.75 2.40
CA MET A 168 -1.27 -2.98 3.56
C MET A 168 -0.73 -3.55 4.88
N LEU A 169 -0.82 -4.88 5.08
CA LEU A 169 -0.37 -5.53 6.31
C LEU A 169 1.15 -5.46 6.47
N ILE A 170 1.90 -5.64 5.38
CA ILE A 170 3.37 -5.51 5.39
C ILE A 170 3.77 -4.06 5.64
N SER A 171 3.06 -3.07 5.05
CA SER A 171 3.34 -1.65 5.28
C SER A 171 3.22 -1.27 6.75
N ILE A 172 2.20 -1.76 7.45
CA ILE A 172 2.05 -1.54 8.89
C ILE A 172 3.23 -2.18 9.67
N LYS A 173 3.72 -3.35 9.25
CA LYS A 173 4.86 -4.01 9.91
C LYS A 173 6.17 -3.29 9.65
N ILE A 174 6.40 -2.82 8.43
CA ILE A 174 7.59 -2.06 8.06
C ILE A 174 7.72 -0.79 8.92
N GLU A 175 6.64 -0.06 9.10
CA GLU A 175 6.60 1.14 9.94
C GLU A 175 6.92 0.88 11.43
N GLN A 176 6.85 -0.37 11.88
CA GLN A 176 7.23 -0.75 13.24
C GLN A 176 8.73 -1.05 13.39
N VAL A 177 9.43 -1.32 12.30
CA VAL A 177 10.82 -1.79 12.30
C VAL A 177 11.78 -0.88 11.55
N GLN A 178 11.28 0.03 10.72
CA GLN A 178 12.06 1.02 9.97
C GLN A 178 11.61 2.43 10.31
N SER A 179 12.54 3.35 10.37
CA SER A 179 12.26 4.79 10.52
C SER A 179 11.65 5.37 9.22
N LYS A 180 11.03 6.53 9.32
CA LYS A 180 10.50 7.25 8.15
C LYS A 180 11.58 7.58 7.13
N ASP A 181 12.77 7.94 7.59
CA ASP A 181 13.90 8.25 6.71
C ASP A 181 14.38 7.00 5.98
N GLU A 182 14.50 5.85 6.65
CA GLU A 182 14.84 4.57 6.00
C GLU A 182 13.78 4.14 4.98
N ILE A 183 12.50 4.34 5.28
CA ILE A 183 11.41 4.03 4.35
C ILE A 183 11.48 4.95 3.13
N LEU A 184 11.71 6.24 3.33
CA LEU A 184 11.83 7.20 2.23
C LEU A 184 13.06 6.94 1.37
N GLU A 185 14.20 6.63 1.98
CA GLU A 185 15.43 6.22 1.29
C GLU A 185 15.18 5.02 0.39
N ASN A 186 14.64 3.95 0.96
CA ASN A 186 14.34 2.75 0.22
C ASN A 186 13.32 3.00 -0.90
N TYR A 187 12.32 3.85 -0.65
CA TYR A 187 11.35 4.25 -1.67
C TYR A 187 12.05 4.99 -2.82
N LEU A 188 12.83 6.02 -2.54
CA LEU A 188 13.55 6.82 -3.53
C LEU A 188 14.51 5.96 -4.37
N ASN A 189 15.16 4.99 -3.74
CA ASN A 189 16.09 4.07 -4.38
C ASN A 189 15.41 2.97 -5.20
N THR A 190 14.09 2.78 -5.04
CA THR A 190 13.41 1.60 -5.61
C THR A 190 12.48 1.95 -6.77
N ILE A 191 11.87 3.14 -6.78
CA ILE A 191 10.87 3.46 -7.79
C ILE A 191 11.48 3.67 -9.16
N TYR A 192 10.69 3.35 -10.18
CA TYR A 192 11.07 3.56 -11.58
C TYR A 192 10.65 4.95 -12.05
N TYR A 193 11.59 5.72 -12.57
CA TYR A 193 11.39 7.09 -13.04
C TYR A 193 11.25 7.21 -14.55
N GLY A 194 11.25 6.12 -15.30
CA GLY A 194 11.34 6.14 -16.76
C GLY A 194 12.78 6.19 -17.26
N ARG A 195 12.96 6.25 -18.58
CA ARG A 195 14.28 6.33 -19.25
C ARG A 195 15.28 5.25 -18.81
N GLY A 196 14.76 4.06 -18.44
CA GLY A 196 15.60 2.99 -17.89
C GLY A 196 16.18 3.27 -16.51
N ALA A 197 15.69 4.29 -15.79
CA ALA A 197 16.19 4.72 -14.49
C ALA A 197 15.35 4.18 -13.35
N SER A 198 15.91 3.30 -12.53
CA SER A 198 15.36 2.86 -11.25
C SER A 198 16.16 3.49 -10.12
N GLY A 199 15.48 4.19 -9.21
CA GLY A 199 16.10 4.96 -8.14
C GLY A 199 16.45 6.40 -8.53
N ILE A 200 16.47 7.25 -7.49
CA ILE A 200 16.58 8.71 -7.63
C ILE A 200 17.92 9.15 -8.21
N GLN A 201 19.02 8.48 -7.86
CA GLN A 201 20.36 8.80 -8.38
C GLN A 201 20.44 8.56 -9.89
N THR A 202 19.96 7.38 -10.32
CA THR A 202 19.94 7.01 -11.74
C THR A 202 19.00 7.93 -12.53
N ALA A 203 17.86 8.32 -11.92
CA ALA A 203 16.94 9.28 -12.50
C ALA A 203 17.59 10.67 -12.65
N SER A 204 18.30 11.15 -11.62
CA SER A 204 19.03 12.41 -11.69
C SER A 204 20.01 12.45 -12.88
N ARG A 205 20.75 11.37 -13.07
CA ARG A 205 21.67 11.24 -14.21
C ARG A 205 20.96 11.15 -15.55
N ALA A 206 19.88 10.36 -15.63
CA ALA A 206 19.14 10.16 -16.87
C ALA A 206 18.38 11.40 -17.35
N TYR A 207 17.92 12.24 -16.44
CA TYR A 207 17.18 13.46 -16.78
C TYR A 207 18.05 14.70 -16.88
N PHE A 208 19.10 14.81 -16.05
CA PHE A 208 19.85 16.05 -15.87
C PHE A 208 21.38 15.90 -15.99
N GLY A 209 21.88 14.66 -16.11
CA GLY A 209 23.34 14.39 -16.28
C GLY A 209 24.17 14.68 -15.03
N LYS A 210 23.58 14.68 -13.82
CA LYS A 210 24.28 15.03 -12.57
C LYS A 210 23.84 14.17 -11.39
N ASP A 211 24.59 14.24 -10.31
CA ASP A 211 24.28 13.54 -9.06
C ASP A 211 23.01 14.09 -8.39
N VAL A 212 22.33 13.25 -7.63
CA VAL A 212 21.12 13.62 -6.88
C VAL A 212 21.38 14.79 -5.94
N SER A 213 22.56 14.84 -5.32
CA SER A 213 22.98 15.92 -4.41
C SER A 213 23.04 17.31 -5.06
N GLN A 214 23.11 17.36 -6.38
CA GLN A 214 23.20 18.59 -7.19
C GLN A 214 21.85 19.02 -7.76
N LEU A 215 20.77 18.31 -7.48
CA LEU A 215 19.44 18.64 -7.99
C LEU A 215 18.95 19.98 -7.42
N SER A 216 18.49 20.86 -8.29
CA SER A 216 17.76 22.06 -7.90
C SER A 216 16.33 21.73 -7.46
N VAL A 217 15.65 22.69 -6.83
CA VAL A 217 14.23 22.57 -6.42
C VAL A 217 13.35 22.20 -7.61
N SER A 218 13.53 22.86 -8.76
CA SER A 218 12.72 22.61 -9.97
C SER A 218 12.93 21.18 -10.52
N GLU A 219 14.16 20.70 -10.49
CA GLU A 219 14.50 19.36 -10.98
C GLU A 219 13.95 18.29 -10.04
N GLY A 220 14.05 18.48 -8.72
CA GLY A 220 13.43 17.62 -7.73
C GLY A 220 11.91 17.55 -7.91
N ALA A 221 11.25 18.69 -8.13
CA ALA A 221 9.81 18.75 -8.41
C ALA A 221 9.44 18.03 -9.70
N LEU A 222 10.28 18.10 -10.76
CA LEU A 222 10.05 17.36 -11.98
C LEU A 222 10.13 15.84 -11.73
N LEU A 223 11.17 15.36 -11.05
CA LEU A 223 11.28 13.93 -10.73
C LEU A 223 10.11 13.44 -9.87
N ALA A 224 9.66 14.24 -8.89
CA ALA A 224 8.48 13.96 -8.11
C ALA A 224 7.20 13.89 -8.97
N SER A 225 7.11 14.71 -10.01
CA SER A 225 5.99 14.67 -10.94
C SER A 225 6.00 13.41 -11.81
N VAL A 226 7.18 13.01 -12.28
CA VAL A 226 7.36 11.87 -13.19
C VAL A 226 7.23 10.52 -12.48
N GLY A 227 7.73 10.41 -11.24
CA GLY A 227 7.83 9.13 -10.52
C GLY A 227 6.53 8.34 -10.39
N ARG A 228 5.37 9.01 -10.42
CA ARG A 228 4.07 8.35 -10.34
C ARG A 228 3.72 7.51 -11.58
N ALA A 229 4.00 8.03 -12.77
CA ALA A 229 3.68 7.38 -14.04
C ALA A 229 4.59 7.94 -15.15
N PRO A 230 5.83 7.45 -15.26
CA PRO A 230 6.82 8.03 -16.16
C PRO A 230 6.35 8.17 -17.61
N SER A 231 5.68 7.16 -18.14
CA SER A 231 5.15 7.19 -19.52
C SER A 231 4.12 8.30 -19.76
N ALA A 232 3.42 8.75 -18.69
CA ALA A 232 2.39 9.79 -18.78
C ALA A 232 2.91 11.19 -18.43
N TYR A 233 4.04 11.27 -17.71
CA TYR A 233 4.54 12.53 -17.15
C TYR A 233 5.99 12.85 -17.57
N ASP A 234 6.69 12.01 -18.35
CA ASP A 234 7.99 12.38 -18.88
C ASP A 234 7.82 13.43 -20.01
N PRO A 235 8.28 14.67 -19.80
CA PRO A 235 8.09 15.74 -20.78
C PRO A 235 8.80 15.50 -22.12
N GLY A 236 9.75 14.57 -22.16
CA GLY A 236 10.47 14.18 -23.38
C GLY A 236 9.71 13.19 -24.26
N VAL A 237 8.65 12.55 -23.77
CA VAL A 237 7.92 11.52 -24.50
C VAL A 237 6.92 12.13 -25.50
N SER A 238 6.14 13.11 -25.09
CA SER A 238 5.13 13.75 -25.94
C SER A 238 4.69 15.13 -25.42
N LYS A 239 4.00 15.91 -26.26
CA LYS A 239 3.40 17.19 -25.85
C LYS A 239 2.35 17.01 -24.76
N ASP A 240 1.58 15.91 -24.82
CA ASP A 240 0.54 15.61 -23.81
C ASP A 240 1.17 15.23 -22.48
N ALA A 241 2.28 14.49 -22.50
CA ALA A 241 3.06 14.17 -21.30
C ALA A 241 3.67 15.45 -20.69
N LEU A 242 4.19 16.38 -21.51
CA LEU A 242 4.67 17.68 -21.05
C LEU A 242 3.53 18.50 -20.39
N ALA A 243 2.36 18.58 -21.01
CA ALA A 243 1.21 19.27 -20.44
C ALA A 243 0.75 18.65 -19.11
N SER A 244 0.75 17.32 -19.04
CA SER A 244 0.40 16.56 -17.84
C SER A 244 1.43 16.74 -16.73
N ALA A 245 2.72 16.71 -17.06
CA ALA A 245 3.81 16.98 -16.12
C ALA A 245 3.73 18.40 -15.57
N THR A 246 3.52 19.40 -16.44
CA THR A 246 3.38 20.81 -16.04
C THR A 246 2.20 21.00 -15.06
N LYS A 247 1.06 20.39 -15.36
CA LYS A 247 -0.11 20.45 -14.45
C LYS A 247 0.20 19.84 -13.09
N ARG A 248 0.92 18.72 -13.04
CA ARG A 248 1.27 18.04 -11.80
C ARG A 248 2.39 18.79 -11.05
N TRP A 249 3.33 19.39 -11.76
CA TRP A 249 4.41 20.18 -11.18
C TRP A 249 3.89 21.45 -10.48
N ASN A 250 2.80 22.02 -10.98
CA ASN A 250 2.12 23.20 -10.39
C ASN A 250 1.19 22.86 -9.22
N TYR A 251 1.05 21.58 -8.85
CA TYR A 251 0.18 21.11 -7.77
C TYR A 251 0.87 21.13 -6.42
#